data_fb4140b95763ef0434ac0bc77d91b1be
#
_entry.id   fb4140b95763ef0434ac0bc77d91b1be
#
_cell.length_a   1.000
_cell.length_b   1.000
_cell.length_c   1.000
_cell.angle_alpha   90.00
_cell.angle_beta   90.00
_cell.angle_gamma   90.00
#
_symmetry.space_group_name_H-M   'P 1'
#
loop_
_entity.id
_entity.type
_entity.pdbx_description
1 polymer ?
#
loop_
_entity_poly.entity_id
_entity_poly.type
_entity_poly.pdbx_seq_one_letter_code
_entity_poly.pdbx_strand_id
1 'polypeptide(L)'
;MNEREDYFRISKNGNIHTLSDRIPFKWKELMIFTSASFIFLILFFGWFVGLFIAILTLICYTFYRFASWIYYSELKIDEKSGKLTRLKKILDRTQKTELICDKFDPNRFQYTELTRSGKTKFLMNYRTHKNNELLILKNKADKELIEKYIAEKITVYNNV
;
A
#
# COMPACT_ATOMS: atom_id res chain seq x y z
N MET A 1 -15.61 0.11 -12.41
CA MET A 1 -14.89 0.19 -11.12
C MET A 1 -13.46 0.56 -11.44
N ASN A 2 -13.02 1.76 -11.05
CA ASN A 2 -11.71 2.28 -11.44
C ASN A 2 -10.64 1.51 -10.66
N GLU A 3 -9.82 0.70 -11.33
CA GLU A 3 -8.70 -0.06 -10.74
C GLU A 3 -7.73 0.82 -9.91
N ARG A 4 -7.78 2.13 -10.12
CA ARG A 4 -6.96 3.13 -9.42
C ARG A 4 -7.35 3.32 -7.96
N GLU A 5 -8.64 3.30 -7.62
CA GLU A 5 -9.11 3.49 -6.24
C GLU A 5 -8.80 2.30 -5.34
N ASP A 6 -8.66 1.12 -5.93
CA ASP A 6 -8.39 -0.12 -5.18
C ASP A 6 -6.94 -0.24 -4.70
N TYR A 7 -6.04 0.63 -5.18
CA TYR A 7 -4.62 0.35 -5.06
C TYR A 7 -3.82 1.33 -4.21
N PHE A 8 -4.16 2.60 -4.28
CA PHE A 8 -3.46 3.65 -3.54
C PHE A 8 -4.45 4.63 -2.94
N ARG A 9 -4.29 4.92 -1.66
CA ARG A 9 -5.17 5.84 -0.94
C ARG A 9 -4.45 7.11 -0.59
N ILE A 10 -5.05 8.21 -1.02
CA ILE A 10 -4.63 9.56 -0.67
C ILE A 10 -5.72 10.16 0.22
N SER A 11 -5.35 10.66 1.38
CA SER A 11 -6.26 11.37 2.27
C SER A 11 -5.58 12.62 2.83
N LYS A 12 -6.40 13.64 3.07
CA LYS A 12 -5.97 14.87 3.73
C LYS A 12 -6.82 15.07 4.99
N ASN A 13 -6.15 15.24 6.11
CA ASN A 13 -6.80 15.56 7.38
C ASN A 13 -6.12 16.80 7.98
N GLY A 14 -6.79 17.95 7.87
CA GLY A 14 -6.20 19.23 8.21
C GLY A 14 -4.97 19.53 7.36
N ASN A 15 -3.82 19.70 8.01
CA ASN A 15 -2.54 19.98 7.36
C ASN A 15 -1.71 18.71 7.08
N ILE A 16 -2.26 17.53 7.38
CA ILE A 16 -1.54 16.25 7.20
C ILE A 16 -2.08 15.54 5.97
N HIS A 17 -1.19 15.34 5.00
CA HIS A 17 -1.43 14.47 3.86
C HIS A 17 -0.94 13.06 4.17
N THR A 18 -1.79 12.07 3.91
CA THR A 18 -1.45 10.67 4.11
C THR A 18 -1.55 9.93 2.78
N LEU A 19 -0.47 9.29 2.39
CA LEU A 19 -0.38 8.42 1.22
C LEU A 19 -0.21 6.99 1.73
N SER A 20 -1.06 6.06 1.29
CA SER A 20 -1.03 4.67 1.77
C SER A 20 -1.06 3.68 0.63
N ASP A 21 -0.21 2.66 0.67
CA ASP A 21 -0.17 1.55 -0.27
C ASP A 21 -1.09 0.38 0.14
N ARG A 22 -1.96 0.62 1.13
CA ARG A 22 -2.93 -0.35 1.60
C ARG A 22 -3.99 -0.66 0.55
N ILE A 23 -4.14 -1.93 0.20
CA ILE A 23 -5.21 -2.40 -0.67
C ILE A 23 -6.50 -2.61 0.14
N PRO A 24 -7.68 -2.23 -0.38
CA PRO A 24 -8.95 -2.55 0.27
C PRO A 24 -9.20 -4.06 0.32
N PHE A 25 -9.80 -4.52 1.40
CA PHE A 25 -10.19 -5.91 1.54
C PHE A 25 -11.43 -6.22 0.67
N LYS A 26 -11.30 -7.17 -0.25
CA LYS A 26 -12.37 -7.53 -1.19
C LYS A 26 -13.19 -8.71 -0.66
N TRP A 27 -14.15 -8.43 0.21
CA TRP A 27 -15.03 -9.45 0.80
C TRP A 27 -15.73 -10.35 -0.21
N LYS A 28 -16.24 -9.78 -1.30
CA LYS A 28 -16.92 -10.55 -2.36
C LYS A 28 -15.99 -11.58 -3.02
N GLU A 29 -14.75 -11.17 -3.33
CA GLU A 29 -13.73 -12.06 -3.89
C GLU A 29 -13.42 -13.22 -2.93
N LEU A 30 -13.22 -12.90 -1.64
CA LEU A 30 -12.96 -13.91 -0.63
C LEU A 30 -14.12 -14.89 -0.47
N MET A 31 -15.35 -14.40 -0.40
CA MET A 31 -16.55 -15.24 -0.25
C MET A 31 -16.74 -16.19 -1.43
N ILE A 32 -16.58 -15.70 -2.67
CA ILE A 32 -16.71 -16.54 -3.88
C ILE A 32 -15.62 -17.62 -3.87
N PHE A 33 -14.36 -17.24 -3.59
CA PHE A 33 -13.25 -18.18 -3.55
C PHE A 33 -13.46 -19.24 -2.46
N THR A 34 -13.86 -18.82 -1.26
CA THR A 34 -14.10 -19.73 -0.12
C THR A 34 -15.21 -20.72 -0.43
N SER A 35 -16.36 -20.23 -0.94
CA SER A 35 -17.51 -21.10 -1.25
C SER A 35 -17.16 -22.11 -2.34
N ALA A 36 -16.52 -21.68 -3.42
CA ALA A 36 -16.11 -22.56 -4.50
C ALA A 36 -15.09 -23.62 -4.03
N SER A 37 -14.08 -23.21 -3.27
CA SER A 37 -13.07 -24.14 -2.72
C SER A 37 -13.69 -25.14 -1.75
N PHE A 38 -14.61 -24.69 -0.89
CA PHE A 38 -15.28 -25.54 0.08
C PHE A 38 -16.11 -26.64 -0.60
N ILE A 39 -16.95 -26.27 -1.56
CA ILE A 39 -17.78 -27.22 -2.33
C ILE A 39 -16.90 -28.22 -3.05
N PHE A 40 -15.87 -27.73 -3.79
CA PHE A 40 -14.98 -28.57 -4.55
C PHE A 40 -14.24 -29.59 -3.66
N LEU A 41 -13.63 -29.11 -2.57
CA LEU A 41 -12.80 -29.95 -1.71
C LEU A 41 -13.62 -31.00 -0.93
N ILE A 42 -14.86 -30.66 -0.50
CA ILE A 42 -15.73 -31.65 0.15
C ILE A 42 -16.17 -32.74 -0.83
N LEU A 43 -16.50 -32.37 -2.06
CA LEU A 43 -16.91 -33.36 -3.07
C LEU A 43 -15.80 -34.35 -3.41
N PHE A 44 -14.54 -33.90 -3.48
CA PHE A 44 -13.42 -34.75 -3.86
C PHE A 44 -12.79 -35.53 -2.69
N PHE A 45 -12.72 -34.93 -1.50
CA PHE A 45 -11.98 -35.50 -0.36
C PHE A 45 -12.87 -35.92 0.82
N GLY A 46 -14.19 -35.75 0.68
CA GLY A 46 -15.13 -36.04 1.75
C GLY A 46 -15.16 -34.94 2.83
N TRP A 47 -16.11 -35.05 3.75
CA TRP A 47 -16.44 -33.99 4.70
C TRP A 47 -15.25 -33.56 5.60
N PHE A 48 -14.62 -34.50 6.29
CA PHE A 48 -13.56 -34.16 7.25
C PHE A 48 -12.27 -33.66 6.59
N VAL A 49 -11.76 -34.39 5.63
CA VAL A 49 -10.52 -34.04 4.94
C VAL A 49 -10.71 -32.80 4.08
N GLY A 50 -11.83 -32.72 3.36
CA GLY A 50 -12.17 -31.56 2.53
C GLY A 50 -12.30 -30.26 3.34
N LEU A 51 -12.94 -30.32 4.51
CA LEU A 51 -13.05 -29.17 5.42
C LEU A 51 -11.66 -28.69 5.91
N PHE A 52 -10.81 -29.60 6.34
CA PHE A 52 -9.47 -29.25 6.81
C PHE A 52 -8.64 -28.57 5.72
N ILE A 53 -8.63 -29.16 4.50
CA ILE A 53 -7.90 -28.58 3.38
C ILE A 53 -8.50 -27.23 2.96
N ALA A 54 -9.84 -27.07 3.00
CA ALA A 54 -10.51 -25.81 2.68
C ALA A 54 -10.10 -24.69 3.63
N ILE A 55 -10.05 -24.94 4.95
CA ILE A 55 -9.59 -23.97 5.94
C ILE A 55 -8.13 -23.57 5.68
N LEU A 56 -7.25 -24.54 5.45
CA LEU A 56 -5.85 -24.27 5.17
C LEU A 56 -5.68 -23.44 3.89
N THR A 57 -6.40 -23.80 2.83
CA THR A 57 -6.42 -23.06 1.56
C THR A 57 -6.92 -21.63 1.74
N LEU A 58 -7.97 -21.42 2.54
CA LEU A 58 -8.50 -20.10 2.86
C LEU A 58 -7.46 -19.23 3.57
N ILE A 59 -6.78 -19.78 4.56
CA ILE A 59 -5.71 -19.07 5.30
C ILE A 59 -4.59 -18.68 4.33
N CYS A 60 -4.06 -19.62 3.56
CA CYS A 60 -2.99 -19.36 2.60
C CYS A 60 -3.40 -18.33 1.54
N TYR A 61 -4.61 -18.45 0.99
CA TYR A 61 -5.14 -17.50 0.03
C TYR A 61 -5.27 -16.10 0.60
N THR A 62 -5.80 -15.99 1.83
CA THR A 62 -5.95 -14.69 2.51
C THR A 62 -4.60 -14.01 2.71
N PHE A 63 -3.61 -14.71 3.22
CA PHE A 63 -2.26 -14.15 3.39
C PHE A 63 -1.61 -13.78 2.07
N TYR A 64 -1.74 -14.61 1.04
CA TYR A 64 -1.16 -14.33 -0.27
C TYR A 64 -1.83 -13.16 -0.97
N ARG A 65 -3.18 -13.17 -1.02
CA ARG A 65 -3.96 -12.19 -1.80
C ARG A 65 -4.08 -10.84 -1.11
N PHE A 66 -4.22 -10.86 0.22
CA PHE A 66 -4.44 -9.66 1.02
C PHE A 66 -3.22 -9.24 1.86
N ALA A 67 -2.03 -9.70 1.49
CA ALA A 67 -0.80 -9.32 2.19
C ALA A 67 -0.64 -7.79 2.34
N SER A 68 -0.93 -7.02 1.28
CA SER A 68 -0.85 -5.55 1.31
C SER A 68 -2.03 -4.87 2.05
N TRP A 69 -3.06 -5.62 2.47
CA TRP A 69 -4.06 -5.15 3.41
C TRP A 69 -3.60 -5.35 4.86
N ILE A 70 -2.88 -6.44 5.12
CA ILE A 70 -2.32 -6.77 6.43
C ILE A 70 -1.09 -5.91 6.72
N TYR A 71 -0.13 -5.90 5.77
CA TYR A 71 1.15 -5.20 5.86
C TYR A 71 1.17 -4.06 4.86
N TYR A 72 1.20 -2.83 5.34
CA TYR A 72 1.22 -1.66 4.50
C TYR A 72 2.05 -0.52 5.10
N SER A 73 2.40 0.42 4.25
CA SER A 73 3.10 1.63 4.65
C SER A 73 2.21 2.85 4.44
N GLU A 74 2.33 3.80 5.36
CA GLU A 74 1.75 5.12 5.21
C GLU A 74 2.85 6.16 5.23
N LEU A 75 2.77 7.11 4.32
CA LEU A 75 3.61 8.29 4.30
C LEU A 75 2.77 9.48 4.75
N LYS A 76 3.20 10.14 5.80
CA LYS A 76 2.56 11.35 6.32
C LYS A 76 3.42 12.54 6.02
N ILE A 77 2.82 13.56 5.41
CA ILE A 77 3.43 14.84 5.09
C ILE A 77 2.63 15.90 5.83
N ASP A 78 3.27 16.56 6.77
CA ASP A 78 2.67 17.66 7.54
C ASP A 78 3.07 18.98 6.89
N GLU A 79 2.12 19.67 6.26
CA GLU A 79 2.35 20.96 5.60
C GLU A 79 2.83 22.04 6.59
N LYS A 80 2.34 22.01 7.82
CA LYS A 80 2.64 23.05 8.82
C LYS A 80 4.04 22.93 9.39
N SER A 81 4.46 21.71 9.74
CA SER A 81 5.79 21.47 10.30
C SER A 81 6.82 21.11 9.24
N GLY A 82 6.42 20.82 8.01
CA GLY A 82 7.29 20.34 6.94
C GLY A 82 7.81 18.93 7.15
N LYS A 83 7.30 18.18 8.13
CA LYS A 83 7.80 16.85 8.47
C LYS A 83 7.30 15.80 7.50
N LEU A 84 8.22 14.94 7.07
CA LEU A 84 7.94 13.74 6.29
C LEU A 84 8.20 12.51 7.16
N THR A 85 7.15 11.73 7.43
CA THR A 85 7.20 10.56 8.31
C THR A 85 6.66 9.33 7.60
N ARG A 86 7.38 8.22 7.68
CA ARG A 86 6.93 6.91 7.21
C ARG A 86 6.47 6.05 8.38
N LEU A 87 5.29 5.48 8.25
CA LEU A 87 4.70 4.54 9.20
C LEU A 87 4.60 3.16 8.55
N LYS A 88 5.16 2.15 9.21
CA LYS A 88 4.92 0.74 8.84
C LYS A 88 3.82 0.19 9.74
N LYS A 89 2.77 -0.36 9.15
CA LYS A 89 1.59 -0.84 9.85
C LYS A 89 1.29 -2.30 9.59
N ILE A 90 0.76 -2.95 10.62
CA ILE A 90 0.21 -4.31 10.55
C ILE A 90 -1.20 -4.24 11.14
N LEU A 91 -2.23 -4.56 10.35
CA LEU A 91 -3.64 -4.54 10.78
C LEU A 91 -3.99 -3.25 11.55
N ASP A 92 -3.68 -2.08 10.97
CA ASP A 92 -3.89 -0.74 11.52
C ASP A 92 -3.00 -0.35 12.73
N ARG A 93 -2.24 -1.29 13.30
CA ARG A 93 -1.30 -1.00 14.39
C ARG A 93 0.05 -0.53 13.82
N THR A 94 0.51 0.62 14.28
CA THR A 94 1.83 1.14 13.91
C THR A 94 2.91 0.30 14.57
N GLN A 95 3.72 -0.36 13.75
CA GLN A 95 4.88 -1.15 14.20
C GLN A 95 6.15 -0.31 14.27
N LYS A 96 6.31 0.57 13.29
CA LYS A 96 7.50 1.42 13.20
C LYS A 96 7.13 2.78 12.65
N THR A 97 7.67 3.82 13.30
CA THR A 97 7.62 5.21 12.83
C THR A 97 9.01 5.65 12.48
N GLU A 98 9.22 6.10 11.25
CA GLU A 98 10.50 6.58 10.74
C GLU A 98 10.34 8.04 10.30
N LEU A 99 11.01 8.96 10.99
CA LEU A 99 11.13 10.34 10.52
C LEU A 99 12.14 10.37 9.37
N ILE A 100 11.70 10.78 8.20
CA ILE A 100 12.53 10.84 7.00
C ILE A 100 13.26 12.17 6.91
N CYS A 101 12.52 13.27 7.13
CA CYS A 101 13.10 14.62 7.20
C CYS A 101 12.19 15.57 7.98
N ASP A 102 12.79 16.61 8.54
CA ASP A 102 12.11 17.70 9.26
C ASP A 102 11.67 18.84 8.34
N LYS A 103 12.31 18.97 7.18
CA LYS A 103 11.95 19.94 6.14
C LYS A 103 11.76 19.20 4.82
N PHE A 104 10.50 19.02 4.47
CA PHE A 104 10.11 18.36 3.24
C PHE A 104 10.33 19.27 2.02
N ASP A 105 10.91 18.70 0.97
CA ASP A 105 11.11 19.34 -0.33
C ASP A 105 10.54 18.41 -1.43
N PRO A 106 9.50 18.84 -2.17
CA PRO A 106 8.90 18.02 -3.23
C PRO A 106 9.90 17.57 -4.30
N ASN A 107 10.94 18.36 -4.57
CA ASN A 107 11.94 18.06 -5.62
C ASN A 107 12.90 16.93 -5.26
N ARG A 108 12.88 16.46 -4.01
CA ARG A 108 13.75 15.37 -3.53
C ARG A 108 13.15 13.99 -3.70
N PHE A 109 11.93 13.88 -4.22
CA PHE A 109 11.36 12.59 -4.60
C PHE A 109 12.04 12.05 -5.86
N GLN A 110 12.34 10.77 -5.82
CA GLN A 110 12.90 10.01 -6.93
C GLN A 110 12.12 8.72 -7.09
N TYR A 111 11.96 8.28 -8.34
CA TYR A 111 11.24 7.06 -8.66
C TYR A 111 12.18 6.13 -9.42
N THR A 112 12.49 4.98 -8.80
CA THR A 112 13.31 3.95 -9.43
C THR A 112 12.40 2.89 -10.02
N GLU A 113 12.58 2.60 -11.28
CA GLU A 113 11.84 1.55 -11.99
C GLU A 113 12.40 0.18 -11.64
N LEU A 114 11.51 -0.73 -11.21
CA LEU A 114 11.81 -2.12 -10.86
C LEU A 114 11.03 -3.04 -11.79
N THR A 115 11.70 -3.63 -12.78
CA THR A 115 11.08 -4.60 -13.67
C THR A 115 11.41 -6.02 -13.21
N ARG A 116 10.37 -6.80 -12.89
CA ARG A 116 10.51 -8.21 -12.54
C ARG A 116 9.39 -9.02 -13.19
N SER A 117 9.78 -10.10 -13.90
CA SER A 117 8.83 -11.02 -14.56
C SER A 117 7.81 -10.30 -15.47
N GLY A 118 8.25 -9.31 -16.26
CA GLY A 118 7.39 -8.55 -17.18
C GLY A 118 6.45 -7.54 -16.51
N LYS A 119 6.53 -7.37 -15.18
CA LYS A 119 5.76 -6.35 -14.45
C LYS A 119 6.67 -5.26 -13.96
N THR A 120 6.34 -4.03 -14.33
CA THR A 120 7.05 -2.83 -13.89
C THR A 120 6.38 -2.25 -12.65
N LYS A 121 7.19 -2.03 -11.62
CA LYS A 121 6.82 -1.32 -10.40
C LYS A 121 7.73 -0.12 -10.24
N PHE A 122 7.33 0.86 -9.46
CA PHE A 122 8.13 2.04 -9.16
C PHE A 122 8.38 2.11 -7.65
N LEU A 123 9.64 2.21 -7.28
CA LEU A 123 10.04 2.47 -5.91
C LEU A 123 10.13 3.99 -5.73
N MET A 124 9.28 4.52 -4.88
CA MET A 124 9.30 5.93 -4.48
C MET A 124 10.32 6.12 -3.39
N ASN A 125 11.33 6.91 -3.66
CA ASN A 125 12.44 7.24 -2.77
C ASN A 125 12.41 8.72 -2.40
N TYR A 126 12.98 9.05 -1.25
CA TYR A 126 13.25 10.43 -0.86
C TYR A 126 14.74 10.61 -0.57
N ARG A 127 15.37 11.54 -1.28
CA ARG A 127 16.80 11.78 -1.17
C ARG A 127 17.11 12.77 -0.03
N THR A 128 17.78 12.26 1.00
CA THR A 128 18.43 13.07 2.02
C THR A 128 19.97 12.92 1.84
N HIS A 129 20.72 12.76 2.90
CA HIS A 129 22.10 12.27 2.84
C HIS A 129 22.19 10.79 2.41
N LYS A 130 21.06 10.08 2.45
CA LYS A 130 20.86 8.71 1.93
C LYS A 130 19.55 8.64 1.16
N ASN A 131 19.42 7.59 0.35
CA ASN A 131 18.13 7.28 -0.30
C ASN A 131 17.23 6.54 0.70
N ASN A 132 16.09 7.13 1.03
CA ASN A 132 15.11 6.51 1.89
C ASN A 132 13.98 5.94 1.01
N GLU A 133 13.85 4.63 1.01
CA GLU A 133 12.73 3.97 0.35
C GLU A 133 11.44 4.28 1.10
N LEU A 134 10.43 4.76 0.41
CA LEU A 134 9.15 5.16 1.01
C LEU A 134 8.04 4.16 0.71
N LEU A 135 7.61 4.07 -0.53
CA LEU A 135 6.47 3.28 -0.98
C LEU A 135 6.80 2.55 -2.29
N ILE A 136 6.16 1.41 -2.51
CA ILE A 136 6.22 0.67 -3.77
C ILE A 136 4.93 0.90 -4.54
N LEU A 137 5.03 1.54 -5.70
CA LEU A 137 3.93 1.80 -6.62
C LEU A 137 3.89 0.70 -7.67
N LYS A 138 2.71 0.16 -7.95
CA LYS A 138 2.62 -1.05 -8.78
C LYS A 138 2.51 -0.77 -10.27
N ASN A 139 2.16 0.44 -10.64
CA ASN A 139 1.97 0.81 -12.03
C ASN A 139 2.33 2.28 -12.28
N LYS A 140 2.42 2.64 -13.56
CA LYS A 140 2.75 4.00 -14.00
C LYS A 140 1.66 5.01 -13.64
N ALA A 141 0.39 4.59 -13.65
CA ALA A 141 -0.72 5.48 -13.32
C ALA A 141 -0.70 5.90 -11.84
N ASP A 142 -0.31 5.01 -10.93
CA ASP A 142 -0.14 5.35 -9.52
C ASP A 142 1.02 6.34 -9.32
N LYS A 143 2.12 6.14 -10.07
CA LYS A 143 3.24 7.09 -10.06
C LYS A 143 2.79 8.48 -10.50
N GLU A 144 2.15 8.61 -11.65
CA GLU A 144 1.67 9.88 -12.20
C GLU A 144 0.65 10.56 -11.26
N LEU A 145 -0.25 9.77 -10.65
CA LEU A 145 -1.22 10.28 -9.68
C LEU A 145 -0.54 10.92 -8.47
N ILE A 146 0.49 10.27 -7.94
CA ILE A 146 1.22 10.76 -6.76
C ILE A 146 2.08 11.96 -7.11
N GLU A 147 2.79 11.93 -8.23
CA GLU A 147 3.59 13.06 -8.69
C GLU A 147 2.70 14.30 -8.85
N LYS A 148 1.55 14.14 -9.51
CA LYS A 148 0.58 15.22 -9.68
C LYS A 148 0.03 15.71 -8.33
N TYR A 149 -0.32 14.79 -7.44
CA TYR A 149 -0.85 15.15 -6.12
C TYR A 149 0.16 15.94 -5.29
N ILE A 150 1.42 15.50 -5.26
CA ILE A 150 2.49 16.19 -4.53
C ILE A 150 2.73 17.58 -5.13
N ALA A 151 2.80 17.69 -6.46
CA ALA A 151 3.04 18.96 -7.13
C ALA A 151 1.91 19.99 -6.96
N GLU A 152 0.64 19.53 -6.98
CA GLU A 152 -0.52 20.45 -6.98
C GLU A 152 -1.08 20.74 -5.58
N LYS A 153 -0.98 19.78 -4.65
CA LYS A 153 -1.70 19.83 -3.38
C LYS A 153 -0.80 20.03 -2.16
N ILE A 154 0.49 19.74 -2.28
CA ILE A 154 1.42 19.89 -1.17
C ILE A 154 2.25 21.13 -1.40
N THR A 155 1.76 22.23 -0.87
CA THR A 155 2.48 23.52 -0.89
C THR A 155 3.38 23.55 0.34
N VAL A 156 4.70 23.44 0.13
CA VAL A 156 5.63 23.68 1.23
C VAL A 156 5.64 25.17 1.49
N TYR A 157 5.20 25.58 2.65
CA TYR A 157 5.45 26.94 3.14
C TYR A 157 6.95 27.10 3.32
N ASN A 158 7.61 27.61 2.30
CA ASN A 158 8.95 28.21 2.45
C ASN A 158 8.77 29.53 3.19
N ASN A 159 8.53 29.46 4.49
CA ASN A 159 8.76 30.62 5.32
C ASN A 159 10.27 30.84 5.38
N VAL A 160 10.70 31.81 4.60
CA VAL A 160 12.00 32.47 4.67
C VAL A 160 12.22 33.02 6.09
#